data_dbfb778bd8b4c913d8d224b5866b85e2
#
_entry.id   dbfb778bd8b4c913d8d224b5866b85e2
#
_cell.length_a   1.000
_cell.length_b   1.000
_cell.length_c   1.000
_cell.angle_alpha   90.00
_cell.angle_beta   90.00
_cell.angle_gamma   90.00
#
_symmetry.space_group_name_H-M   'P 1'
#
loop_
_entity.id
_entity.type
_entity.pdbx_description
1 polymer ?
#
loop_
_entity_poly.entity_id
_entity_poly.type
_entity_poly.pdbx_seq_one_letter_code
_entity_poly.pdbx_strand_id
1 'polypeptide(L)'
;EVLDMMSQLGKEMFYPKGILSQSAEAKRTTYNATIGMATKKEGKMYADSLNQMFNDLTPDEIFPYAPPQGVEELRDLWQKKMLKENPDLKSKSISRPIVTNALTHGLSLVADLFVDTEDTILLPTHNWGNYKLVFSTRHGAHIDTYSIFDDSGHFTTSELVKTLKEYKKDKVIMILNYPNNPTGYTPNKEEVNTIVDAIEELANKGTKVVTVVDDAYYGLFYEEVYQQSIFTALTQVKSSNLLPVRLDGATKEFFSWGFRVGFMTFGINHETLKNALEAKVKGLIRSNISSSPLPSQSAIKHVLKHHEQFDKEINQNINILKERYEVTKQVVYDNKYAKYWQAYDFNSGYFMSLKLNQVD
;
A
#
# COMPACT_ATOMS: atom_id res chain seq x y z
N GLU A 1 -37.66 11.14 -2.75
CA GLU A 1 -37.90 10.45 -4.05
C GLU A 1 -36.60 10.00 -4.71
N VAL A 2 -35.62 10.91 -4.99
CA VAL A 2 -34.34 10.51 -5.62
C VAL A 2 -33.55 9.56 -4.73
N LEU A 3 -33.49 9.81 -3.43
CA LEU A 3 -32.77 8.92 -2.47
C LEU A 3 -33.41 7.51 -2.38
N ASP A 4 -34.72 7.41 -2.62
CA ASP A 4 -35.43 6.13 -2.61
C ASP A 4 -35.08 5.26 -3.83
N MET A 5 -34.61 5.89 -4.91
CA MET A 5 -34.13 5.20 -6.12
C MET A 5 -32.72 4.63 -5.98
N MET A 6 -31.96 5.02 -4.95
CA MET A 6 -30.61 4.53 -4.72
C MET A 6 -30.59 3.07 -4.26
N SER A 7 -29.59 2.34 -4.72
CA SER A 7 -29.26 1.03 -4.14
C SER A 7 -28.85 1.18 -2.67
N GLN A 8 -28.81 0.05 -1.92
CA GLN A 8 -28.33 0.08 -0.55
C GLN A 8 -26.92 0.66 -0.46
N LEU A 9 -26.00 0.21 -1.32
CA LEU A 9 -24.65 0.76 -1.42
C LEU A 9 -24.66 2.28 -1.70
N GLY A 10 -25.55 2.75 -2.59
CA GLY A 10 -25.66 4.17 -2.90
C GLY A 10 -26.11 5.02 -1.71
N LYS A 11 -26.99 4.46 -0.84
CA LYS A 11 -27.45 5.11 0.39
C LYS A 11 -26.37 5.12 1.49
N GLU A 12 -25.58 4.08 1.59
CA GLU A 12 -24.52 3.93 2.59
C GLU A 12 -23.23 4.67 2.23
N MET A 13 -23.01 4.90 0.92
CA MET A 13 -21.78 5.56 0.47
C MET A 13 -21.76 7.02 0.88
N PHE A 14 -20.65 7.46 1.43
CA PHE A 14 -20.45 8.85 1.85
C PHE A 14 -19.07 9.36 1.42
N TYR A 15 -18.97 10.67 1.26
CA TYR A 15 -17.69 11.33 1.05
C TYR A 15 -17.04 11.59 2.42
N PRO A 16 -15.87 11.00 2.72
CA PRO A 16 -15.23 11.18 4.02
C PRO A 16 -14.91 12.65 4.28
N LYS A 17 -15.46 13.20 5.37
CA LYS A 17 -15.18 14.61 5.77
C LYS A 17 -13.78 14.79 6.36
N GLY A 18 -13.11 13.74 6.81
CA GLY A 18 -11.82 13.76 7.51
C GLY A 18 -10.70 14.53 6.78
N ILE A 19 -9.65 13.82 6.35
CA ILE A 19 -8.43 14.43 5.76
C ILE A 19 -8.70 15.35 4.56
N LEU A 20 -9.76 15.11 3.78
CA LEU A 20 -10.08 15.90 2.59
C LEU A 20 -10.61 17.29 2.96
N SER A 21 -11.49 17.39 3.97
CA SER A 21 -11.94 18.69 4.48
C SER A 21 -10.81 19.43 5.21
N GLN A 22 -10.06 18.73 6.04
CA GLN A 22 -8.87 19.27 6.70
C GLN A 22 -7.84 19.81 5.69
N SER A 23 -7.61 19.07 4.60
CA SER A 23 -6.72 19.52 3.52
C SER A 23 -7.25 20.76 2.80
N ALA A 24 -8.56 20.90 2.64
CA ALA A 24 -9.17 22.09 2.05
C ALA A 24 -9.03 23.31 2.97
N GLU A 25 -9.22 23.14 4.27
CA GLU A 25 -9.04 24.18 5.29
C GLU A 25 -7.57 24.59 5.42
N ALA A 26 -6.65 23.61 5.43
CA ALA A 26 -5.21 23.83 5.56
C ALA A 26 -4.60 24.59 4.37
N LYS A 27 -5.24 24.61 3.20
CA LYS A 27 -4.79 25.45 2.06
C LYS A 27 -4.74 26.94 2.37
N ARG A 28 -5.46 27.38 3.39
CA ARG A 28 -5.54 28.78 3.81
C ARG A 28 -4.60 29.10 4.98
N THR A 29 -3.83 28.14 5.47
CA THR A 29 -2.91 28.31 6.59
C THR A 29 -1.48 28.51 6.11
N THR A 30 -0.65 29.12 6.95
CA THR A 30 0.79 29.31 6.68
C THR A 30 1.53 27.97 6.60
N TYR A 31 1.13 27.00 7.41
CA TYR A 31 1.73 25.67 7.45
C TYR A 31 0.66 24.61 7.13
N ASN A 32 0.87 23.89 6.05
CA ASN A 32 -0.02 22.84 5.62
C ASN A 32 0.71 21.49 5.63
N ALA A 33 0.38 20.63 6.60
CA ALA A 33 0.92 19.29 6.76
C ALA A 33 -0.10 18.17 6.47
N THR A 34 -1.19 18.48 5.76
CA THR A 34 -2.29 17.52 5.52
C THR A 34 -2.20 16.80 4.18
N ILE A 35 -1.25 17.13 3.30
CA ILE A 35 -1.21 16.64 1.93
C ILE A 35 -0.32 15.40 1.84
N GLY A 36 -0.88 14.27 1.37
CA GLY A 36 -0.15 13.03 1.11
C GLY A 36 0.72 13.05 -0.16
N MET A 37 1.21 14.21 -0.57
CA MET A 37 2.12 14.39 -1.69
C MET A 37 3.36 15.15 -1.24
N ALA A 38 4.54 14.62 -1.52
CA ALA A 38 5.80 15.26 -1.18
C ALA A 38 6.00 16.55 -2.00
N THR A 39 6.55 17.58 -1.36
CA THR A 39 6.79 18.90 -1.96
C THR A 39 8.23 19.34 -1.77
N LYS A 40 8.74 20.15 -2.68
CA LYS A 40 9.96 20.93 -2.56
C LYS A 40 9.64 22.42 -2.66
N LYS A 41 10.63 23.30 -2.53
CA LYS A 41 10.41 24.75 -2.52
C LYS A 41 9.64 25.23 -3.76
N GLU A 42 9.91 24.64 -4.90
CA GLU A 42 9.34 25.00 -6.19
C GLU A 42 7.98 24.33 -6.49
N GLY A 43 7.46 23.48 -5.59
CA GLY A 43 6.18 22.83 -5.78
C GLY A 43 6.19 21.34 -5.40
N LYS A 44 5.48 20.51 -6.17
CA LYS A 44 5.44 19.06 -5.95
C LYS A 44 6.77 18.41 -6.33
N MET A 45 7.19 17.40 -5.59
CA MET A 45 8.31 16.54 -6.01
C MET A 45 7.90 15.72 -7.23
N TYR A 46 8.81 15.58 -8.17
CA TYR A 46 8.72 14.70 -9.33
C TYR A 46 10.12 14.41 -9.86
N ALA A 47 10.26 13.46 -10.79
CA ALA A 47 11.45 13.22 -11.55
C ALA A 47 11.36 13.91 -12.92
N ASP A 48 12.34 14.75 -13.26
CA ASP A 48 12.36 15.49 -14.52
C ASP A 48 12.43 14.53 -15.72
N SER A 49 13.18 13.45 -15.61
CA SER A 49 13.25 12.39 -16.62
C SER A 49 11.88 11.75 -16.89
N LEU A 50 11.07 11.51 -15.87
CA LEU A 50 9.71 10.98 -16.05
C LEU A 50 8.79 12.01 -16.74
N ASN A 51 8.94 13.28 -16.41
CA ASN A 51 8.17 14.34 -17.07
C ASN A 51 8.55 14.48 -18.56
N GLN A 52 9.85 14.39 -18.88
CA GLN A 52 10.33 14.43 -20.27
C GLN A 52 9.82 13.23 -21.07
N MET A 53 9.76 12.03 -20.50
CA MET A 53 9.24 10.83 -21.17
C MET A 53 7.83 10.99 -21.71
N PHE A 54 6.98 11.82 -21.07
CA PHE A 54 5.64 12.11 -21.60
C PHE A 54 5.66 12.83 -22.94
N ASN A 55 6.67 13.68 -23.18
CA ASN A 55 6.83 14.41 -24.44
C ASN A 55 7.34 13.50 -25.56
N ASP A 56 8.01 12.40 -25.21
CA ASP A 56 8.64 11.47 -26.15
C ASP A 56 7.75 10.26 -26.50
N LEU A 57 6.57 10.15 -25.90
CA LEU A 57 5.63 9.07 -26.21
C LEU A 57 5.08 9.19 -27.62
N THR A 58 5.09 8.07 -28.33
CA THR A 58 4.51 7.96 -29.67
C THR A 58 2.98 7.84 -29.63
N PRO A 59 2.26 8.12 -30.74
CA PRO A 59 0.83 7.91 -30.82
C PRO A 59 0.40 6.49 -30.42
N ASP A 60 1.16 5.47 -30.78
CA ASP A 60 0.85 4.06 -30.45
C ASP A 60 1.03 3.77 -28.95
N GLU A 61 1.74 4.61 -28.21
CA GLU A 61 1.90 4.49 -26.76
C GLU A 61 0.90 5.36 -25.96
N ILE A 62 0.08 6.14 -26.66
CA ILE A 62 -0.88 7.06 -26.03
C ILE A 62 -2.33 6.68 -26.31
N PHE A 63 -2.69 6.43 -27.57
CA PHE A 63 -4.09 6.40 -28.00
C PHE A 63 -4.77 5.03 -27.93
N PRO A 64 -4.10 3.88 -28.13
CA PRO A 64 -4.76 2.59 -28.04
C PRO A 64 -5.20 2.23 -26.62
N TYR A 65 -6.11 1.27 -26.52
CA TYR A 65 -6.40 0.63 -25.23
C TYR A 65 -5.22 -0.22 -24.77
N ALA A 66 -4.83 -0.11 -23.50
CA ALA A 66 -3.96 -1.11 -22.91
C ALA A 66 -4.70 -2.45 -22.74
N PRO A 67 -4.00 -3.60 -22.76
CA PRO A 67 -4.60 -4.88 -22.34
C PRO A 67 -5.14 -4.75 -20.89
N PRO A 68 -6.21 -5.49 -20.53
CA PRO A 68 -6.76 -5.43 -19.17
C PRO A 68 -5.73 -5.71 -18.07
N GLN A 69 -4.80 -6.66 -18.30
CA GLN A 69 -3.71 -6.96 -17.35
C GLN A 69 -2.55 -5.97 -17.40
N GLY A 70 -2.59 -5.00 -18.30
CA GLY A 70 -1.52 -4.03 -18.53
C GLY A 70 -0.56 -4.42 -19.63
N VAL A 71 0.33 -3.50 -19.99
CA VAL A 71 1.37 -3.65 -21.02
C VAL A 71 2.35 -4.75 -20.59
N GLU A 72 2.53 -5.78 -21.42
CA GLU A 72 3.33 -6.97 -21.07
C GLU A 72 4.78 -6.61 -20.69
N GLU A 73 5.41 -5.76 -21.48
CA GLU A 73 6.77 -5.32 -21.20
C GLU A 73 6.90 -4.53 -19.88
N LEU A 74 5.91 -3.71 -19.52
CA LEU A 74 5.87 -3.03 -18.23
C LEU A 74 5.78 -4.03 -17.08
N ARG A 75 4.94 -5.06 -17.22
CA ARG A 75 4.78 -6.14 -16.24
C ARG A 75 6.11 -6.86 -15.99
N ASP A 76 6.86 -7.17 -17.07
CA ASP A 76 8.17 -7.83 -16.98
C ASP A 76 9.24 -6.94 -16.32
N LEU A 77 9.27 -5.66 -16.69
CA LEU A 77 10.18 -4.68 -16.09
C LEU A 77 9.88 -4.48 -14.60
N TRP A 78 8.60 -4.40 -14.22
CA TRP A 78 8.21 -4.31 -12.82
C TRP A 78 8.58 -5.56 -12.03
N GLN A 79 8.37 -6.74 -12.58
CA GLN A 79 8.80 -7.99 -11.94
C GLN A 79 10.32 -8.03 -11.74
N LYS A 80 11.11 -7.60 -12.73
CA LYS A 80 12.57 -7.51 -12.59
C LYS A 80 12.96 -6.53 -11.47
N LYS A 81 12.30 -5.38 -11.39
CA LYS A 81 12.50 -4.42 -10.31
C LYS A 81 12.18 -5.04 -8.95
N MET A 82 11.01 -5.68 -8.81
CA MET A 82 10.61 -6.35 -7.57
C MET A 82 11.65 -7.39 -7.11
N LEU A 83 12.17 -8.22 -8.01
CA LEU A 83 13.19 -9.23 -7.70
C LEU A 83 14.55 -8.61 -7.33
N LYS A 84 14.93 -7.50 -7.96
CA LYS A 84 16.15 -6.76 -7.63
C LYS A 84 16.11 -6.16 -6.22
N GLU A 85 14.96 -5.61 -5.84
CA GLU A 85 14.76 -4.94 -4.55
C GLU A 85 14.44 -5.91 -3.40
N ASN A 86 14.04 -7.12 -3.72
CA ASN A 86 13.70 -8.17 -2.75
C ASN A 86 14.52 -9.43 -3.06
N PRO A 87 15.82 -9.47 -2.68
CA PRO A 87 16.75 -10.54 -3.05
C PRO A 87 16.30 -11.96 -2.62
N ASP A 88 15.52 -12.06 -1.54
CA ASP A 88 14.99 -13.34 -1.05
C ASP A 88 13.73 -13.80 -1.80
N LEU A 89 13.14 -12.94 -2.64
CA LEU A 89 11.96 -13.25 -3.44
C LEU A 89 12.31 -14.13 -4.64
N LYS A 90 11.66 -15.27 -4.77
CA LYS A 90 11.89 -16.20 -5.90
C LYS A 90 10.83 -15.97 -6.98
N SER A 91 11.26 -15.76 -8.23
CA SER A 91 10.35 -15.52 -9.36
C SER A 91 9.29 -16.61 -9.55
N LYS A 92 9.65 -17.87 -9.31
CA LYS A 92 8.70 -19.00 -9.39
C LYS A 92 7.62 -18.99 -8.31
N SER A 93 7.85 -18.29 -7.20
CA SER A 93 6.92 -18.21 -6.05
C SER A 93 5.88 -17.10 -6.22
N ILE A 94 5.90 -16.37 -7.32
CA ILE A 94 4.99 -15.26 -7.58
C ILE A 94 4.34 -15.35 -8.97
N SER A 95 3.16 -14.74 -9.11
CA SER A 95 2.57 -14.46 -10.42
C SER A 95 3.31 -13.30 -11.12
N ARG A 96 3.07 -13.12 -12.43
CA ARG A 96 3.43 -11.84 -13.07
C ARG A 96 2.59 -10.71 -12.47
N PRO A 97 3.16 -9.51 -12.27
CA PRO A 97 2.39 -8.34 -11.82
C PRO A 97 1.26 -8.00 -12.81
N ILE A 98 0.09 -7.70 -12.31
CA ILE A 98 -1.06 -7.23 -13.10
C ILE A 98 -1.19 -5.73 -12.85
N VAL A 99 -1.26 -4.92 -13.91
CA VAL A 99 -1.39 -3.47 -13.78
C VAL A 99 -2.78 -3.09 -13.27
N THR A 100 -2.82 -2.24 -12.26
CA THR A 100 -4.05 -1.68 -11.70
C THR A 100 -4.05 -0.14 -11.83
N ASN A 101 -5.22 0.48 -11.73
CA ASN A 101 -5.34 1.94 -11.67
C ASN A 101 -4.98 2.44 -10.27
N ALA A 102 -3.69 2.35 -9.92
CA ALA A 102 -3.09 2.51 -8.61
C ALA A 102 -3.58 1.50 -7.54
N LEU A 103 -3.06 1.62 -6.31
CA LEU A 103 -3.29 0.64 -5.24
C LEU A 103 -4.76 0.60 -4.77
N THR A 104 -5.46 1.73 -4.80
CA THR A 104 -6.90 1.75 -4.42
C THR A 104 -7.74 0.85 -5.33
N HIS A 105 -7.45 0.81 -6.63
CA HIS A 105 -8.07 -0.15 -7.53
C HIS A 105 -7.65 -1.59 -7.21
N GLY A 106 -6.37 -1.81 -6.90
CA GLY A 106 -5.88 -3.11 -6.44
C GLY A 106 -6.63 -3.61 -5.19
N LEU A 107 -6.85 -2.74 -4.20
CA LEU A 107 -7.65 -3.07 -3.02
C LEU A 107 -9.11 -3.40 -3.37
N SER A 108 -9.72 -2.66 -4.30
CA SER A 108 -11.08 -2.98 -4.79
C SER A 108 -11.13 -4.35 -5.47
N LEU A 109 -10.13 -4.69 -6.28
CA LEU A 109 -10.02 -6.01 -6.93
C LEU A 109 -9.80 -7.14 -5.91
N VAL A 110 -9.04 -6.89 -4.83
CA VAL A 110 -8.90 -7.84 -3.71
C VAL A 110 -10.25 -8.07 -3.04
N ALA A 111 -11.01 -7.00 -2.78
CA ALA A 111 -12.32 -7.11 -2.19
C ALA A 111 -13.29 -7.90 -3.09
N ASP A 112 -13.34 -7.57 -4.39
CA ASP A 112 -14.16 -8.29 -5.36
C ASP A 112 -13.77 -9.80 -5.50
N LEU A 113 -12.49 -10.16 -5.27
CA LEU A 113 -12.00 -11.53 -5.40
C LEU A 113 -12.21 -12.39 -4.16
N PHE A 114 -12.05 -11.78 -2.97
CA PHE A 114 -11.86 -12.56 -1.75
C PHE A 114 -12.81 -12.20 -0.61
N VAL A 115 -13.66 -11.17 -0.75
CA VAL A 115 -14.51 -10.72 0.34
C VAL A 115 -15.98 -11.02 0.05
N ASP A 116 -16.56 -11.84 0.89
CA ASP A 116 -18.01 -12.00 1.00
C ASP A 116 -18.57 -11.14 2.15
N THR A 117 -19.87 -10.88 2.13
CA THR A 117 -20.57 -10.24 3.24
C THR A 117 -20.31 -11.02 4.54
N GLU A 118 -20.06 -10.30 5.64
CA GLU A 118 -19.71 -10.86 6.95
C GLU A 118 -18.30 -11.45 7.09
N ASP A 119 -17.48 -11.47 6.05
CA ASP A 119 -16.06 -11.78 6.20
C ASP A 119 -15.36 -10.79 7.13
N THR A 120 -14.25 -11.23 7.72
CA THR A 120 -13.46 -10.37 8.61
C THR A 120 -12.23 -9.81 7.88
N ILE A 121 -12.11 -8.50 7.94
CA ILE A 121 -10.89 -7.79 7.55
C ILE A 121 -10.15 -7.40 8.84
N LEU A 122 -8.95 -7.92 9.02
CA LEU A 122 -8.12 -7.64 10.18
C LEU A 122 -7.11 -6.54 9.86
N LEU A 123 -7.17 -5.42 10.58
CA LEU A 123 -6.37 -4.21 10.37
C LEU A 123 -5.64 -3.80 11.66
N PRO A 124 -4.50 -3.08 11.58
CA PRO A 124 -4.01 -2.33 12.73
C PRO A 124 -5.00 -1.20 13.09
N THR A 125 -5.05 -0.80 14.35
CA THR A 125 -5.87 0.35 14.79
C THR A 125 -5.47 1.64 14.06
N HIS A 126 -4.17 1.81 13.81
CA HIS A 126 -3.63 2.89 12.98
C HIS A 126 -3.63 2.42 11.52
N ASN A 127 -4.65 2.78 10.77
CA ASN A 127 -4.83 2.35 9.39
C ASN A 127 -5.35 3.49 8.50
N TRP A 128 -5.24 3.31 7.21
CA TRP A 128 -5.80 4.23 6.23
C TRP A 128 -7.32 4.09 6.17
N GLY A 129 -8.04 5.16 6.53
CA GLY A 129 -9.50 5.15 6.65
C GLY A 129 -10.28 4.69 5.41
N ASN A 130 -9.65 4.71 4.22
CA ASN A 130 -10.28 4.24 2.99
C ASN A 130 -10.46 2.72 2.93
N TYR A 131 -9.75 1.93 3.75
CA TYR A 131 -10.00 0.49 3.85
C TYR A 131 -11.44 0.19 4.27
N LYS A 132 -11.99 0.99 5.20
CA LYS A 132 -13.40 0.84 5.60
C LYS A 132 -14.37 1.04 4.43
N LEU A 133 -14.13 2.04 3.57
CA LEU A 133 -14.98 2.26 2.39
C LEU A 133 -14.90 1.10 1.42
N VAL A 134 -13.69 0.57 1.17
CA VAL A 134 -13.46 -0.51 0.22
C VAL A 134 -14.06 -1.82 0.72
N PHE A 135 -13.78 -2.22 1.95
CA PHE A 135 -14.10 -3.56 2.43
C PHE A 135 -15.43 -3.64 3.19
N SER A 136 -15.70 -2.68 4.08
CA SER A 136 -16.93 -2.70 4.87
C SER A 136 -18.10 -2.07 4.13
N THR A 137 -18.00 -0.79 3.73
CA THR A 137 -19.14 -0.10 3.11
C THR A 137 -19.55 -0.73 1.77
N ARG A 138 -18.59 -1.14 0.92
CA ARG A 138 -18.89 -1.70 -0.40
C ARG A 138 -19.21 -3.19 -0.40
N HIS A 139 -18.60 -3.98 0.50
CA HIS A 139 -18.68 -5.43 0.49
C HIS A 139 -19.35 -6.03 1.74
N GLY A 140 -19.69 -5.21 2.75
CA GLY A 140 -20.36 -5.67 3.96
C GLY A 140 -19.46 -6.45 4.92
N ALA A 141 -18.13 -6.36 4.75
CA ALA A 141 -17.20 -7.03 5.64
C ALA A 141 -17.12 -6.37 7.02
N HIS A 142 -16.88 -7.17 8.05
CA HIS A 142 -16.55 -6.69 9.39
C HIS A 142 -15.09 -6.24 9.47
N ILE A 143 -14.84 -5.14 10.15
CA ILE A 143 -13.49 -4.67 10.46
C ILE A 143 -13.15 -5.01 11.90
N ASP A 144 -12.20 -5.90 12.10
CA ASP A 144 -11.57 -6.16 13.40
C ASP A 144 -10.19 -5.49 13.43
N THR A 145 -9.79 -4.98 14.60
CA THR A 145 -8.52 -4.25 14.72
C THR A 145 -7.66 -4.77 15.87
N TYR A 146 -6.34 -4.62 15.72
CA TYR A 146 -5.34 -4.88 16.76
C TYR A 146 -4.40 -3.69 16.90
N SER A 147 -3.86 -3.45 18.10
CA SER A 147 -2.84 -2.41 18.29
C SER A 147 -1.49 -2.85 17.77
N ILE A 148 -0.76 -1.93 17.14
CA ILE A 148 0.64 -2.11 16.75
C ILE A 148 1.59 -1.26 17.61
N PHE A 149 1.06 -0.60 18.63
CA PHE A 149 1.86 0.17 19.59
C PHE A 149 1.42 -0.16 21.01
N ASP A 150 2.38 -0.13 21.91
CA ASP A 150 2.14 -0.19 23.34
C ASP A 150 1.68 1.19 23.89
N ASP A 151 1.42 1.25 25.19
CA ASP A 151 0.97 2.47 25.86
C ASP A 151 2.01 3.61 25.82
N SER A 152 3.28 3.26 25.62
CA SER A 152 4.40 4.19 25.50
C SER A 152 4.65 4.66 24.07
N GLY A 153 3.88 4.15 23.10
CA GLY A 153 3.99 4.51 21.68
C GLY A 153 5.07 3.74 20.93
N HIS A 154 5.67 2.72 21.55
CA HIS A 154 6.64 1.84 20.87
C HIS A 154 5.94 0.74 20.10
N PHE A 155 6.47 0.43 18.91
CA PHE A 155 5.93 -0.63 18.08
C PHE A 155 6.00 -1.99 18.78
N THR A 156 4.94 -2.77 18.65
CA THR A 156 4.83 -4.12 19.21
C THR A 156 4.00 -5.05 18.33
N THR A 157 4.38 -6.31 18.29
CA THR A 157 3.64 -7.38 17.61
C THR A 157 2.71 -8.15 18.56
N SER A 158 2.73 -7.83 19.86
CA SER A 158 2.09 -8.63 20.92
C SER A 158 0.59 -8.81 20.73
N GLU A 159 -0.14 -7.70 20.44
CA GLU A 159 -1.59 -7.78 20.23
C GLU A 159 -1.95 -8.50 18.94
N LEU A 160 -1.17 -8.36 17.87
CA LEU A 160 -1.36 -9.15 16.65
C LEU A 160 -1.22 -10.64 16.94
N VAL A 161 -0.12 -11.05 17.58
CA VAL A 161 0.14 -12.45 17.94
C VAL A 161 -0.99 -13.03 18.79
N LYS A 162 -1.44 -12.29 19.81
CA LYS A 162 -2.57 -12.68 20.66
C LYS A 162 -3.87 -12.81 19.84
N THR A 163 -4.20 -11.82 19.01
CA THR A 163 -5.40 -11.83 18.17
C THR A 163 -5.42 -13.05 17.24
N LEU A 164 -4.29 -13.38 16.60
CA LEU A 164 -4.19 -14.53 15.70
C LEU A 164 -4.25 -15.87 16.45
N LYS A 165 -3.69 -15.96 17.65
CA LYS A 165 -3.79 -17.17 18.49
C LYS A 165 -5.22 -17.46 18.93
N GLU A 166 -5.99 -16.43 19.20
CA GLU A 166 -7.40 -16.50 19.66
C GLU A 166 -8.40 -16.56 18.50
N TYR A 167 -7.95 -16.39 17.25
CA TYR A 167 -8.82 -16.34 16.07
C TYR A 167 -9.54 -17.67 15.85
N LYS A 168 -10.89 -17.63 15.64
CA LYS A 168 -11.75 -18.81 15.57
C LYS A 168 -12.54 -18.98 14.28
N LYS A 169 -12.47 -17.98 13.37
CA LYS A 169 -13.20 -18.06 12.09
C LYS A 169 -12.41 -18.84 11.05
N ASP A 170 -13.11 -19.41 10.08
CA ASP A 170 -12.49 -20.25 9.03
C ASP A 170 -11.68 -19.46 7.99
N LYS A 171 -11.92 -18.14 7.91
CA LYS A 171 -11.29 -17.24 6.92
C LYS A 171 -11.00 -15.88 7.54
N VAL A 172 -9.90 -15.28 7.12
CA VAL A 172 -9.54 -13.89 7.42
C VAL A 172 -8.81 -13.24 6.25
N ILE A 173 -9.11 -11.98 6.00
CA ILE A 173 -8.32 -11.11 5.13
C ILE A 173 -7.55 -10.13 6.02
N MET A 174 -6.23 -10.17 5.96
CA MET A 174 -5.37 -9.28 6.74
C MET A 174 -4.72 -8.26 5.85
N ILE A 175 -4.66 -6.98 6.28
CA ILE A 175 -3.94 -5.94 5.55
C ILE A 175 -2.71 -5.55 6.35
N LEU A 176 -1.55 -5.69 5.72
CA LEU A 176 -0.24 -5.32 6.24
C LEU A 176 0.28 -4.15 5.40
N ASN A 177 0.36 -2.99 6.00
CA ASN A 177 0.79 -1.77 5.32
C ASN A 177 2.08 -1.24 5.96
N TYR A 178 3.21 -1.44 5.28
CA TYR A 178 4.54 -1.00 5.75
C TYR A 178 5.38 -0.46 4.58
N PRO A 179 5.90 0.77 4.66
CA PRO A 179 5.68 1.79 5.71
C PRO A 179 4.22 2.07 5.99
N ASN A 180 3.84 2.12 7.27
CA ASN A 180 2.44 2.27 7.68
C ASN A 180 1.92 3.69 7.42
N ASN A 181 0.72 3.79 6.92
CA ASN A 181 -0.07 5.00 6.89
C ASN A 181 -1.19 4.88 7.94
N PRO A 182 -1.18 5.70 9.03
CA PRO A 182 -0.59 7.05 9.13
C PRO A 182 0.67 7.17 9.99
N THR A 183 1.26 6.09 10.50
CA THR A 183 2.30 6.20 11.53
C THR A 183 3.72 6.37 11.00
N GLY A 184 4.00 5.95 9.78
CA GLY A 184 5.34 6.00 9.20
C GLY A 184 6.30 4.95 9.78
N TYR A 185 5.79 3.86 10.30
CA TYR A 185 6.61 2.77 10.84
C TYR A 185 6.77 1.62 9.86
N THR A 186 7.98 1.09 9.79
CA THR A 186 8.33 -0.17 9.11
C THR A 186 9.01 -1.09 10.09
N PRO A 187 8.53 -2.34 10.26
CA PRO A 187 9.13 -3.32 11.15
C PRO A 187 10.58 -3.67 10.78
N ASN A 188 11.38 -4.01 11.78
CA ASN A 188 12.68 -4.64 11.59
C ASN A 188 12.53 -6.13 11.22
N LYS A 189 13.67 -6.83 11.01
CA LYS A 189 13.65 -8.22 10.57
C LYS A 189 13.05 -9.17 11.62
N GLU A 190 13.29 -8.94 12.89
CA GLU A 190 12.80 -9.79 13.98
C GLU A 190 11.28 -9.64 14.15
N GLU A 191 10.80 -8.41 14.06
CA GLU A 191 9.37 -8.10 14.07
C GLU A 191 8.65 -8.71 12.87
N VAL A 192 9.24 -8.62 11.66
CA VAL A 192 8.71 -9.28 10.46
C VAL A 192 8.63 -10.80 10.67
N ASN A 193 9.66 -11.42 11.19
CA ASN A 193 9.65 -12.87 11.47
C ASN A 193 8.51 -13.22 12.44
N THR A 194 8.35 -12.45 13.53
CA THR A 194 7.28 -12.67 14.52
C THR A 194 5.88 -12.55 13.89
N ILE A 195 5.68 -11.57 13.01
CA ILE A 195 4.42 -11.38 12.27
C ILE A 195 4.15 -12.59 11.37
N VAL A 196 5.16 -13.01 10.59
CA VAL A 196 5.03 -14.11 9.63
C VAL A 196 4.78 -15.43 10.33
N ASP A 197 5.51 -15.72 11.43
CA ASP A 197 5.34 -16.94 12.23
C ASP A 197 3.93 -17.04 12.80
N ALA A 198 3.36 -15.93 13.30
CA ALA A 198 1.99 -15.90 13.83
C ALA A 198 0.94 -16.15 12.72
N ILE A 199 1.18 -15.63 11.53
CA ILE A 199 0.31 -15.86 10.35
C ILE A 199 0.42 -17.33 9.89
N GLU A 200 1.64 -17.89 9.85
CA GLU A 200 1.87 -19.29 9.51
C GLU A 200 1.18 -20.22 10.49
N GLU A 201 1.30 -19.95 11.80
CA GLU A 201 0.62 -20.72 12.84
C GLU A 201 -0.89 -20.74 12.65
N LEU A 202 -1.50 -19.58 12.36
CA LEU A 202 -2.96 -19.49 12.09
C LEU A 202 -3.35 -20.30 10.84
N ALA A 203 -2.61 -20.15 9.74
CA ALA A 203 -2.87 -20.88 8.50
C ALA A 203 -2.72 -22.40 8.68
N ASN A 204 -1.72 -22.83 9.47
CA ASN A 204 -1.48 -24.25 9.77
C ASN A 204 -2.56 -24.87 10.69
N LYS A 205 -3.30 -24.06 11.44
CA LYS A 205 -4.50 -24.49 12.21
C LYS A 205 -5.72 -24.69 11.31
N GLY A 206 -5.63 -24.37 10.01
CA GLY A 206 -6.69 -24.59 9.02
C GLY A 206 -7.46 -23.33 8.60
N THR A 207 -7.22 -22.17 9.23
CA THR A 207 -7.82 -20.91 8.81
C THR A 207 -7.30 -20.49 7.42
N LYS A 208 -8.20 -20.14 6.52
CA LYS A 208 -7.86 -19.57 5.20
C LYS A 208 -7.45 -18.12 5.36
N VAL A 209 -6.19 -17.80 5.13
CA VAL A 209 -5.60 -16.48 5.34
C VAL A 209 -5.25 -15.85 4.00
N VAL A 210 -5.84 -14.71 3.69
CA VAL A 210 -5.40 -13.85 2.58
C VAL A 210 -4.67 -12.66 3.21
N THR A 211 -3.37 -12.53 2.97
CA THR A 211 -2.62 -11.36 3.42
C THR A 211 -2.45 -10.38 2.27
N VAL A 212 -2.96 -9.17 2.44
CA VAL A 212 -2.81 -8.07 1.49
C VAL A 212 -1.68 -7.19 1.98
N VAL A 213 -0.56 -7.22 1.28
CA VAL A 213 0.58 -6.35 1.57
C VAL A 213 0.40 -5.07 0.77
N ASP A 214 0.04 -4.00 1.44
CA ASP A 214 -0.09 -2.66 0.85
C ASP A 214 1.25 -1.93 0.98
N ASP A 215 2.04 -2.05 -0.07
CA ASP A 215 3.37 -1.46 -0.20
C ASP A 215 3.33 -0.04 -0.81
N ALA A 216 2.30 0.75 -0.50
CA ALA A 216 2.13 2.09 -1.06
C ALA A 216 3.34 3.01 -0.87
N TYR A 217 4.08 2.84 0.23
CA TYR A 217 5.24 3.66 0.60
C TYR A 217 6.56 2.88 0.57
N TYR A 218 6.58 1.71 -0.07
CA TYR A 218 7.78 0.89 -0.22
C TYR A 218 8.96 1.71 -0.75
N GLY A 219 10.16 1.43 -0.23
CA GLY A 219 11.39 2.12 -0.60
C GLY A 219 11.66 3.44 0.13
N LEU A 220 10.69 4.00 0.87
CA LEU A 220 10.85 5.23 1.64
C LEU A 220 11.32 4.90 3.08
N PHE A 221 12.52 4.31 3.19
CA PHE A 221 13.13 3.90 4.46
C PHE A 221 14.20 4.89 4.88
N TYR A 222 14.20 5.32 6.15
CA TYR A 222 15.13 6.34 6.66
C TYR A 222 16.07 5.81 7.74
N GLU A 223 15.73 4.67 8.35
CA GLU A 223 16.52 3.97 9.36
C GLU A 223 16.79 2.51 8.97
N GLU A 224 17.46 1.78 9.84
CA GLU A 224 17.66 0.35 9.70
C GLU A 224 16.35 -0.39 9.98
N VAL A 225 15.72 -0.87 8.92
CA VAL A 225 14.44 -1.61 8.92
C VAL A 225 14.56 -2.86 8.05
N TYR A 226 13.53 -3.69 8.03
CA TYR A 226 13.42 -4.74 7.02
C TYR A 226 13.20 -4.11 5.64
N GLN A 227 14.24 -4.05 4.83
CA GLN A 227 14.24 -3.32 3.57
C GLN A 227 13.55 -4.06 2.40
N GLN A 228 13.18 -5.31 2.59
CA GLN A 228 12.34 -6.04 1.63
C GLN A 228 10.87 -5.90 2.00
N SER A 229 9.98 -6.12 1.05
CA SER A 229 8.56 -6.25 1.35
C SER A 229 8.30 -7.46 2.25
N ILE A 230 7.43 -7.33 3.25
CA ILE A 230 6.98 -8.47 4.07
C ILE A 230 6.33 -9.57 3.20
N PHE A 231 5.81 -9.22 2.02
CA PHE A 231 5.37 -10.17 1.01
C PHE A 231 6.42 -11.23 0.69
N THR A 232 7.70 -10.84 0.64
CA THR A 232 8.82 -11.75 0.38
C THR A 232 8.88 -12.86 1.45
N ALA A 233 8.81 -12.51 2.72
CA ALA A 233 8.82 -13.48 3.81
C ALA A 233 7.57 -14.37 3.79
N LEU A 234 6.39 -13.80 3.53
CA LEU A 234 5.13 -14.54 3.42
C LEU A 234 5.14 -15.55 2.27
N THR A 235 5.83 -15.29 1.14
CA THR A 235 5.96 -16.26 0.04
C THR A 235 6.82 -17.48 0.37
N GLN A 236 7.53 -17.46 1.48
CA GLN A 236 8.37 -18.59 1.94
C GLN A 236 7.59 -19.55 2.86
N VAL A 237 6.45 -19.12 3.38
CA VAL A 237 5.56 -19.95 4.22
C VAL A 237 5.00 -21.11 3.38
N LYS A 238 5.01 -22.32 3.97
CA LYS A 238 4.61 -23.56 3.28
C LYS A 238 3.19 -24.00 3.67
N SER A 239 2.26 -23.08 3.81
CA SER A 239 0.87 -23.43 4.10
C SER A 239 -0.01 -23.24 2.87
N SER A 240 -0.83 -24.26 2.55
CA SER A 240 -1.84 -24.17 1.47
C SER A 240 -3.01 -23.25 1.83
N ASN A 241 -3.14 -22.87 3.09
CA ASN A 241 -4.18 -21.97 3.58
C ASN A 241 -3.74 -20.51 3.61
N LEU A 242 -2.53 -20.16 3.16
CA LEU A 242 -2.04 -18.79 3.07
C LEU A 242 -1.90 -18.35 1.61
N LEU A 243 -2.50 -17.22 1.27
CA LEU A 243 -2.32 -16.55 -0.01
C LEU A 243 -1.85 -15.11 0.22
N PRO A 244 -0.55 -14.81 0.06
CA PRO A 244 -0.07 -13.45 0.02
C PRO A 244 -0.46 -12.75 -1.29
N VAL A 245 -0.92 -11.49 -1.19
CA VAL A 245 -1.19 -10.60 -2.31
C VAL A 245 -0.44 -9.30 -2.08
N ARG A 246 0.46 -8.93 -2.97
CA ARG A 246 1.17 -7.66 -2.93
C ARG A 246 0.47 -6.63 -3.79
N LEU A 247 0.26 -5.45 -3.23
CA LEU A 247 -0.16 -4.25 -3.94
C LEU A 247 0.95 -3.22 -3.82
N ASP A 248 1.58 -2.86 -4.94
CA ASP A 248 2.63 -1.85 -4.99
C ASP A 248 2.45 -0.93 -6.21
N GLY A 249 3.31 0.05 -6.41
CA GLY A 249 3.18 0.90 -7.57
C GLY A 249 3.97 2.20 -7.54
N ALA A 250 3.98 2.86 -8.68
CA ALA A 250 4.75 4.07 -8.94
C ALA A 250 4.27 5.32 -8.18
N THR A 251 3.09 5.29 -7.56
CA THR A 251 2.41 6.49 -7.02
C THR A 251 3.29 7.30 -6.06
N LYS A 252 3.89 6.67 -5.04
CA LYS A 252 4.72 7.35 -4.03
C LYS A 252 6.19 7.10 -4.29
N GLU A 253 6.56 5.90 -4.64
CA GLU A 253 7.92 5.49 -4.91
C GLU A 253 8.55 6.31 -6.06
N PHE A 254 7.79 6.62 -7.11
CA PHE A 254 8.23 7.41 -8.26
C PHE A 254 7.73 8.86 -8.21
N PHE A 255 7.16 9.32 -7.11
CA PHE A 255 6.58 10.65 -6.96
C PHE A 255 5.59 11.01 -8.08
N SER A 256 4.81 10.03 -8.54
CA SER A 256 3.92 10.13 -9.73
C SER A 256 2.44 9.93 -9.38
N TRP A 257 1.96 10.65 -8.37
CA TRP A 257 0.60 10.46 -7.79
C TRP A 257 -0.54 10.49 -8.80
N GLY A 258 -0.42 11.35 -9.81
CA GLY A 258 -1.43 11.52 -10.86
C GLY A 258 -1.43 10.44 -11.94
N PHE A 259 -0.36 9.65 -12.07
CA PHE A 259 -0.21 8.64 -13.13
C PHE A 259 -1.12 7.44 -12.92
N ARG A 260 -1.47 7.13 -11.68
CA ARG A 260 -2.37 6.03 -11.34
C ARG A 260 -1.88 4.67 -11.85
N VAL A 261 -0.60 4.37 -11.69
CA VAL A 261 0.00 3.06 -12.01
C VAL A 261 0.30 2.31 -10.74
N GLY A 262 -0.34 1.16 -10.57
CA GLY A 262 -0.12 0.19 -9.50
C GLY A 262 -0.05 -1.22 -10.07
N PHE A 263 0.28 -2.17 -9.21
CA PHE A 263 0.43 -3.58 -9.58
C PHE A 263 -0.15 -4.47 -8.48
N MET A 264 -0.70 -5.61 -8.91
CA MET A 264 -1.13 -6.70 -8.06
C MET A 264 -0.32 -7.96 -8.40
N THR A 265 0.27 -8.58 -7.39
CA THR A 265 1.08 -9.79 -7.52
C THR A 265 0.65 -10.81 -6.48
N PHE A 266 0.43 -12.06 -6.88
CA PHE A 266 0.07 -13.16 -5.99
C PHE A 266 1.30 -13.96 -5.60
N GLY A 267 1.45 -14.26 -4.32
CA GLY A 267 2.47 -15.14 -3.76
C GLY A 267 2.03 -16.60 -3.86
N ILE A 268 2.25 -17.22 -5.02
CA ILE A 268 1.83 -18.59 -5.29
C ILE A 268 2.81 -19.28 -6.23
N ASN A 269 3.14 -20.55 -5.94
CA ASN A 269 4.01 -21.38 -6.76
C ASN A 269 3.21 -22.53 -7.41
N HIS A 270 2.19 -22.19 -8.19
CA HIS A 270 1.37 -23.17 -8.90
C HIS A 270 0.84 -22.52 -10.19
N GLU A 271 1.35 -22.96 -11.35
CA GLU A 271 1.15 -22.26 -12.62
C GLU A 271 -0.33 -22.18 -13.04
N THR A 272 -1.07 -23.28 -12.88
CA THR A 272 -2.51 -23.29 -13.18
C THR A 272 -3.30 -22.29 -12.34
N LEU A 273 -2.95 -22.13 -11.05
CA LEU A 273 -3.60 -21.17 -10.16
C LEU A 273 -3.19 -19.73 -10.48
N LYS A 274 -1.94 -19.47 -10.86
CA LYS A 274 -1.50 -18.15 -11.35
C LYS A 274 -2.35 -17.72 -12.54
N ASN A 275 -2.49 -18.60 -13.53
CA ASN A 275 -3.29 -18.33 -14.73
C ASN A 275 -4.77 -18.14 -14.41
N ALA A 276 -5.33 -18.93 -13.50
CA ALA A 276 -6.72 -18.79 -13.07
C ALA A 276 -6.96 -17.46 -12.34
N LEU A 277 -6.07 -17.06 -11.43
CA LEU A 277 -6.15 -15.78 -10.73
C LEU A 277 -6.01 -14.60 -11.70
N GLU A 278 -5.03 -14.65 -12.61
CA GLU A 278 -4.88 -13.61 -13.64
C GLU A 278 -6.14 -13.49 -14.50
N ALA A 279 -6.74 -14.60 -14.94
CA ALA A 279 -7.96 -14.59 -15.74
C ALA A 279 -9.14 -13.94 -14.98
N LYS A 280 -9.30 -14.22 -13.68
CA LYS A 280 -10.33 -13.61 -12.83
C LYS A 280 -10.09 -12.10 -12.66
N VAL A 281 -8.85 -11.68 -12.36
CA VAL A 281 -8.50 -10.26 -12.24
C VAL A 281 -8.75 -9.51 -13.56
N LYS A 282 -8.39 -10.10 -14.70
CA LYS A 282 -8.69 -9.52 -16.03
C LYS A 282 -10.19 -9.33 -16.24
N GLY A 283 -11.01 -10.29 -15.81
CA GLY A 283 -12.47 -10.18 -15.86
C GLY A 283 -13.00 -9.02 -15.01
N LEU A 284 -12.49 -8.88 -13.77
CA LEU A 284 -12.84 -7.79 -12.87
C LEU A 284 -12.41 -6.42 -13.42
N ILE A 285 -11.17 -6.30 -13.91
CA ILE A 285 -10.70 -5.06 -14.54
C ILE A 285 -11.59 -4.71 -15.74
N ARG A 286 -11.92 -5.70 -16.58
CA ARG A 286 -12.76 -5.48 -17.75
C ARG A 286 -14.16 -4.99 -17.41
N SER A 287 -14.74 -5.49 -16.34
CA SER A 287 -16.09 -5.08 -15.87
C SER A 287 -16.10 -3.77 -15.10
N ASN A 288 -14.96 -3.36 -14.52
CA ASN A 288 -14.85 -2.19 -13.64
C ASN A 288 -14.41 -0.93 -14.43
N ILE A 289 -13.22 -0.97 -15.03
CA ILE A 289 -12.60 0.18 -15.72
C ILE A 289 -12.20 -0.12 -17.16
N SER A 290 -12.47 -1.31 -17.65
CA SER A 290 -12.05 -1.84 -18.97
C SER A 290 -10.54 -2.08 -19.07
N SER A 291 -9.70 -1.08 -18.83
CA SER A 291 -8.24 -1.15 -18.73
C SER A 291 -7.69 0.08 -18.02
N SER A 292 -6.47 -0.04 -17.47
CA SER A 292 -5.76 1.13 -16.92
C SER A 292 -5.18 2.00 -18.05
N PRO A 293 -4.98 3.32 -17.82
CA PRO A 293 -4.51 4.25 -18.84
C PRO A 293 -3.17 3.85 -19.49
N LEU A 294 -3.11 3.81 -20.82
CA LEU A 294 -1.91 3.44 -21.57
C LEU A 294 -0.78 4.47 -21.42
N PRO A 295 -1.01 5.80 -21.54
CA PRO A 295 0.07 6.80 -21.49
C PRO A 295 0.91 6.71 -20.22
N SER A 296 0.25 6.56 -19.07
CA SER A 296 0.93 6.41 -17.78
C SER A 296 1.77 5.12 -17.70
N GLN A 297 1.25 4.02 -18.23
CA GLN A 297 1.98 2.75 -18.30
C GLN A 297 3.21 2.88 -19.22
N SER A 298 3.05 3.53 -20.35
CA SER A 298 4.14 3.78 -21.31
C SER A 298 5.24 4.63 -20.69
N ALA A 299 4.91 5.72 -20.01
CA ALA A 299 5.89 6.57 -19.34
C ALA A 299 6.67 5.80 -18.26
N ILE A 300 5.99 5.03 -17.40
CA ILE A 300 6.67 4.19 -16.39
C ILE A 300 7.53 3.11 -17.04
N LYS A 301 7.06 2.48 -18.14
CA LYS A 301 7.84 1.52 -18.92
C LYS A 301 9.16 2.13 -19.41
N HIS A 302 9.11 3.34 -19.95
CA HIS A 302 10.31 4.03 -20.47
C HIS A 302 11.34 4.34 -19.37
N VAL A 303 10.92 4.88 -18.23
CA VAL A 303 11.88 5.17 -17.13
C VAL A 303 12.47 3.89 -16.54
N LEU A 304 11.74 2.78 -16.52
CA LEU A 304 12.27 1.49 -16.10
C LEU A 304 13.28 0.87 -17.08
N LYS A 305 13.23 1.25 -18.35
CA LYS A 305 14.24 0.86 -19.36
C LYS A 305 15.51 1.70 -19.27
N HIS A 306 15.38 3.00 -19.00
CA HIS A 306 16.44 3.99 -19.03
C HIS A 306 16.66 4.59 -17.63
N HIS A 307 16.85 3.72 -16.64
CA HIS A 307 16.68 4.03 -15.22
C HIS A 307 17.79 4.85 -14.56
N GLU A 308 19.02 4.96 -15.11
CA GLU A 308 20.13 5.58 -14.38
C GLU A 308 19.87 7.03 -13.94
N GLN A 309 19.38 7.88 -14.84
CA GLN A 309 19.09 9.27 -14.52
C GLN A 309 17.85 9.36 -13.62
N PHE A 310 16.83 8.55 -13.90
CA PHE A 310 15.62 8.46 -13.11
C PHE A 310 15.92 8.01 -11.68
N ASP A 311 16.72 6.96 -11.49
CA ASP A 311 17.12 6.46 -10.17
C ASP A 311 17.87 7.54 -9.36
N LYS A 312 18.75 8.33 -10.02
CA LYS A 312 19.43 9.47 -9.35
C LYS A 312 18.44 10.53 -8.86
N GLU A 313 17.47 10.90 -9.67
CA GLU A 313 16.44 11.89 -9.31
C GLU A 313 15.52 11.40 -8.18
N ILE A 314 15.11 10.13 -8.23
CA ILE A 314 14.35 9.50 -7.15
C ILE A 314 15.14 9.50 -5.84
N ASN A 315 16.41 9.09 -5.87
CA ASN A 315 17.28 9.08 -4.70
C ASN A 315 17.49 10.49 -4.12
N GLN A 316 17.63 11.52 -4.97
CA GLN A 316 17.69 12.92 -4.50
C GLN A 316 16.41 13.32 -3.77
N ASN A 317 15.25 12.97 -4.29
CA ASN A 317 13.97 13.26 -3.64
C ASN A 317 13.83 12.51 -2.30
N ILE A 318 14.25 11.24 -2.25
CA ILE A 318 14.26 10.44 -1.00
C ILE A 318 15.20 11.06 0.04
N ASN A 319 16.38 11.54 -0.36
CA ASN A 319 17.33 12.20 0.54
C ASN A 319 16.72 13.47 1.17
N ILE A 320 16.01 14.29 0.38
CA ILE A 320 15.29 15.46 0.91
C ILE A 320 14.25 15.03 1.95
N LEU A 321 13.55 13.93 1.72
CA LEU A 321 12.57 13.41 2.68
C LEU A 321 13.26 12.89 3.94
N LYS A 322 14.41 12.23 3.80
CA LYS A 322 15.22 11.77 4.93
C LYS A 322 15.71 12.92 5.79
N GLU A 323 16.24 13.99 5.19
CA GLU A 323 16.63 15.19 5.93
C GLU A 323 15.46 15.79 6.74
N ARG A 324 14.28 15.84 6.13
CA ARG A 324 13.06 16.31 6.82
C ARG A 324 12.64 15.38 7.95
N TYR A 325 12.74 14.07 7.72
CA TYR A 325 12.50 13.07 8.73
C TYR A 325 13.42 13.28 9.96
N GLU A 326 14.72 13.47 9.74
CA GLU A 326 15.71 13.67 10.81
C GLU A 326 15.39 14.92 11.64
N VAL A 327 15.08 16.05 10.98
CA VAL A 327 14.67 17.28 11.67
C VAL A 327 13.36 17.09 12.43
N THR A 328 12.37 16.42 11.82
CA THR A 328 11.09 16.15 12.47
C THR A 328 11.29 15.28 13.71
N LYS A 329 12.10 14.23 13.61
CA LYS A 329 12.40 13.33 14.73
C LYS A 329 13.03 14.06 15.91
N GLN A 330 14.00 14.95 15.65
CA GLN A 330 14.60 15.79 16.70
C GLN A 330 13.57 16.64 17.43
N VAL A 331 12.63 17.25 16.72
CA VAL A 331 11.59 18.10 17.33
C VAL A 331 10.56 17.26 18.09
N VAL A 332 10.12 16.15 17.49
CA VAL A 332 9.03 15.33 18.04
C VAL A 332 9.44 14.65 19.35
N TYR A 333 10.69 14.22 19.46
CA TYR A 333 11.22 13.59 20.68
C TYR A 333 11.94 14.58 21.65
N ASP A 334 11.90 15.89 21.40
CA ASP A 334 12.46 16.87 22.34
C ASP A 334 11.60 16.94 23.62
N ASN A 335 12.21 16.63 24.74
CA ASN A 335 11.56 16.56 26.06
C ASN A 335 10.76 17.81 26.43
N LYS A 336 11.08 19.01 25.88
CA LYS A 336 10.32 20.24 26.12
C LYS A 336 8.88 20.15 25.64
N TYR A 337 8.58 19.24 24.70
CA TYR A 337 7.25 19.04 24.16
C TYR A 337 6.51 17.82 24.76
N ALA A 338 7.14 17.02 25.62
CA ALA A 338 6.56 15.80 26.21
C ALA A 338 5.25 16.05 26.99
N LYS A 339 5.03 17.27 27.49
CA LYS A 339 3.76 17.65 28.11
C LYS A 339 2.59 17.83 27.13
N TYR A 340 2.87 18.01 25.85
CA TYR A 340 1.85 18.27 24.83
C TYR A 340 1.49 17.00 24.03
N TRP A 341 2.47 16.14 23.76
CA TRP A 341 2.25 14.93 23.00
C TRP A 341 3.22 13.80 23.39
N GLN A 342 2.80 12.61 23.03
CA GLN A 342 3.60 11.40 22.96
C GLN A 342 3.72 11.00 21.49
N ALA A 343 4.91 10.72 21.00
CA ALA A 343 5.11 10.23 19.64
C ALA A 343 4.90 8.73 19.59
N TYR A 344 4.31 8.24 18.52
CA TYR A 344 4.44 6.86 18.11
C TYR A 344 5.76 6.67 17.35
N ASP A 345 6.33 5.45 17.42
CA ASP A 345 7.53 5.12 16.64
C ASP A 345 7.29 5.32 15.15
N PHE A 346 8.26 5.96 14.47
CA PHE A 346 8.28 6.15 13.04
C PHE A 346 9.71 6.17 12.52
N ASN A 347 9.95 5.61 11.34
CA ASN A 347 11.28 5.43 10.74
C ASN A 347 11.27 5.46 9.21
N SER A 348 10.09 5.74 8.60
CA SER A 348 9.89 5.58 7.16
C SER A 348 8.64 6.34 6.67
N GLY A 349 8.39 6.33 5.35
CA GLY A 349 7.18 6.88 4.74
C GLY A 349 7.10 8.41 4.75
N TYR A 350 5.89 8.96 4.69
CA TYR A 350 5.63 10.41 4.66
C TYR A 350 5.03 10.96 5.95
N PHE A 351 4.58 10.09 6.83
CA PHE A 351 3.74 10.45 7.96
C PHE A 351 4.41 10.09 9.28
N MET A 352 3.94 10.70 10.32
CA MET A 352 4.13 10.29 11.69
C MET A 352 2.86 10.61 12.47
N SER A 353 2.64 9.92 13.56
CA SER A 353 1.48 10.13 14.42
C SER A 353 1.88 10.57 15.83
N LEU A 354 1.09 11.46 16.39
CA LEU A 354 1.25 11.95 17.76
C LEU A 354 -0.04 11.70 18.54
N LYS A 355 0.10 11.20 19.76
CA LYS A 355 -0.98 11.18 20.75
C LYS A 355 -0.92 12.48 21.55
N LEU A 356 -1.91 13.33 21.43
CA LEU A 356 -1.97 14.58 22.17
C LEU A 356 -2.36 14.32 23.64
N ASN A 357 -1.66 15.02 24.54
CA ASN A 357 -1.82 14.88 25.99
C ASN A 357 -2.80 15.90 26.50
N GLN A 358 -3.92 16.07 26.58
CA GLN A 358 -4.81 17.16 27.04
C GLN A 358 -5.69 17.74 25.92
N VAL A 359 -6.25 16.85 25.11
CA VAL A 359 -7.32 17.25 24.18
C VAL A 359 -8.56 16.44 24.58
N ASP A 360 -9.63 17.13 24.91
CA ASP A 360 -10.95 16.55 25.18
C ASP A 360 -11.60 16.01 23.90
#